data_41bc44f738359afc6732917758b57f3f
#
_entry.id   41bc44f738359afc6732917758b57f3f
#
_cell.length_a   1.000
_cell.length_b   1.000
_cell.length_c   1.000
_cell.angle_alpha   90.00
_cell.angle_beta   90.00
_cell.angle_gamma   90.00
#
_symmetry.space_group_name_H-M   'P 1'
#
loop_
_entity.id
_entity.type
_entity.pdbx_description
1 polymer ?
#
loop_
_entity_poly.entity_id
_entity_poly.type
_entity_poly.pdbx_seq_one_letter_code
_entity_poly.pdbx_strand_id
1 'polypeptide(L)'
;MRITLAAHCSCRVGGVEQYLATLVPSLLAAGHDVSCWFETAAGEHEPILAADAPVEAIVASEHRDPFGAARAWRPDVIFAHGLSDAAHERALLDVAPGVIFAHDYHGTCISGTKTIRAPRARCCERTFGPSCLVQYYPRHCGGWSPVTMVQLYGLQRARLGLLASYERIAVASRHMAEEYARHGFASKVRVVGLPIESPVAPAARDDGDGAWRLLYLGRLEFAKGADLALESAVRTAALMMRPVHLQISGAGSLDATLRARADHLTRVEPRLSVTFTGWLDQRKAAAAVDHSDLLLVPSRWPEPFGMVGVEAALRGVPSVAFAVGGIREWLIDDVTGRLVDADPPCVDAYAAAIAACLIDRRWLARVRQHCRESATRFQISSHLAALEPVLAESAYARLARTVA
;
A
#
# COMPACT_ATOMS: atom_id res chain seq x y z
N MET A 1 13.49 -22.45 9.22
CA MET A 1 12.29 -22.94 8.52
C MET A 1 12.48 -22.82 7.01
N ARG A 2 11.80 -23.70 6.28
CA ARG A 2 11.73 -23.65 4.82
C ARG A 2 10.47 -22.90 4.39
N ILE A 3 10.61 -21.71 3.84
CA ILE A 3 9.50 -20.80 3.52
C ILE A 3 9.42 -20.66 2.01
N THR A 4 8.26 -21.00 1.40
CA THR A 4 7.99 -20.65 0.00
C THR A 4 7.17 -19.38 -0.05
N LEU A 5 7.75 -18.30 -0.62
CA LEU A 5 7.05 -17.06 -0.90
C LEU A 5 6.32 -17.20 -2.25
N ALA A 6 5.01 -16.99 -2.26
CA ALA A 6 4.20 -17.12 -3.47
C ALA A 6 3.62 -15.77 -3.88
N ALA A 7 3.92 -15.30 -5.11
CA ALA A 7 3.48 -14.01 -5.62
C ALA A 7 3.11 -14.07 -7.10
N HIS A 8 2.44 -13.03 -7.59
CA HIS A 8 1.98 -12.97 -8.98
C HIS A 8 3.14 -12.83 -9.98
N CYS A 9 4.05 -11.88 -9.78
CA CYS A 9 5.14 -11.59 -10.71
C CYS A 9 6.50 -11.66 -10.04
N SER A 10 7.53 -12.09 -10.78
CA SER A 10 8.92 -12.05 -10.33
C SER A 10 9.61 -10.70 -10.52
N CYS A 11 8.86 -9.65 -10.94
CA CYS A 11 9.37 -8.32 -11.28
C CYS A 11 8.90 -7.23 -10.29
N ARG A 12 9.68 -6.14 -10.17
CA ARG A 12 9.37 -4.99 -9.33
C ARG A 12 8.44 -4.00 -10.04
N VAL A 13 7.14 -4.17 -9.89
CA VAL A 13 6.11 -3.30 -10.50
C VAL A 13 5.38 -2.44 -9.47
N GLY A 14 5.28 -2.89 -8.22
CA GLY A 14 4.46 -2.24 -7.20
C GLY A 14 4.95 -2.44 -5.76
N GLY A 15 4.11 -2.10 -4.81
CA GLY A 15 4.45 -2.16 -3.38
C GLY A 15 4.63 -3.59 -2.84
N VAL A 16 3.92 -4.57 -3.41
CA VAL A 16 4.06 -5.98 -2.99
C VAL A 16 5.42 -6.53 -3.38
N GLU A 17 5.84 -6.25 -4.60
CA GLU A 17 7.12 -6.72 -5.12
C GLU A 17 8.29 -6.01 -4.42
N GLN A 18 8.15 -4.73 -4.10
CA GLN A 18 9.12 -4.00 -3.29
C GLN A 18 9.22 -4.59 -1.87
N TYR A 19 8.10 -4.93 -1.27
CA TYR A 19 8.06 -5.63 0.02
C TYR A 19 8.81 -6.97 -0.06
N LEU A 20 8.58 -7.79 -1.10
CA LEU A 20 9.27 -9.07 -1.27
C LEU A 20 10.78 -8.90 -1.49
N ALA A 21 11.20 -7.88 -2.26
CA ALA A 21 12.60 -7.58 -2.48
C ALA A 21 13.35 -7.22 -1.18
N THR A 22 12.65 -6.63 -0.20
CA THR A 22 13.19 -6.35 1.13
C THR A 22 13.11 -7.58 2.05
N LEU A 23 12.03 -8.37 1.95
CA LEU A 23 11.76 -9.48 2.84
C LEU A 23 12.69 -10.68 2.58
N VAL A 24 12.91 -11.06 1.31
CA VAL A 24 13.70 -12.25 0.94
C VAL A 24 15.09 -12.21 1.57
N PRO A 25 15.93 -11.19 1.34
CA PRO A 25 17.27 -11.14 1.96
C PRO A 25 17.21 -11.11 3.48
N SER A 26 16.16 -10.53 4.06
CA SER A 26 16.00 -10.43 5.51
C SER A 26 15.67 -11.78 6.15
N LEU A 27 14.86 -12.62 5.51
CA LEU A 27 14.55 -13.98 5.94
C LEU A 27 15.81 -14.90 5.83
N LEU A 28 16.56 -14.75 4.74
CA LEU A 28 17.83 -15.47 4.58
C LEU A 28 18.83 -15.09 5.69
N ALA A 29 18.96 -13.80 5.99
CA ALA A 29 19.83 -13.30 7.06
C ALA A 29 19.38 -13.77 8.45
N ALA A 30 18.07 -14.00 8.65
CA ALA A 30 17.51 -14.60 9.85
C ALA A 30 17.69 -16.13 9.94
N GLY A 31 18.34 -16.76 8.95
CA GLY A 31 18.67 -18.19 8.95
C GLY A 31 17.53 -19.08 8.45
N HIS A 32 16.60 -18.55 7.66
CA HIS A 32 15.58 -19.34 6.99
C HIS A 32 16.04 -19.80 5.60
N ASP A 33 15.59 -20.98 5.18
CA ASP A 33 15.67 -21.40 3.79
C ASP A 33 14.47 -20.82 3.04
N VAL A 34 14.73 -20.13 1.93
CA VAL A 34 13.68 -19.44 1.16
C VAL A 34 13.65 -19.96 -0.27
N SER A 35 12.44 -20.24 -0.77
CA SER A 35 12.17 -20.38 -2.20
C SER A 35 11.08 -19.38 -2.61
N CYS A 36 11.05 -19.04 -3.89
CA CYS A 36 10.03 -18.16 -4.44
C CYS A 36 9.25 -18.89 -5.53
N TRP A 37 7.93 -18.75 -5.49
CA TRP A 37 7.02 -19.27 -6.52
C TRP A 37 6.25 -18.10 -7.14
N PHE A 38 6.40 -17.90 -8.44
CA PHE A 38 5.77 -16.80 -9.17
C PHE A 38 4.83 -17.33 -10.24
N GLU A 39 3.69 -16.67 -10.48
CA GLU A 39 2.80 -17.01 -11.57
C GLU A 39 3.43 -16.68 -12.94
N THR A 40 4.08 -15.53 -13.03
CA THR A 40 4.64 -14.98 -14.28
C THR A 40 6.08 -14.50 -14.11
N ALA A 41 6.83 -14.52 -15.21
CA ALA A 41 8.20 -14.00 -15.27
C ALA A 41 8.27 -12.46 -15.22
N ALA A 42 9.48 -11.95 -15.02
CA ALA A 42 9.75 -10.50 -14.87
C ALA A 42 9.53 -9.67 -16.15
N GLY A 43 9.59 -10.27 -17.34
CA GLY A 43 9.57 -9.52 -18.59
C GLY A 43 10.74 -8.53 -18.69
N GLU A 44 10.44 -7.27 -19.08
CA GLU A 44 11.44 -6.19 -19.22
C GLU A 44 11.70 -5.42 -17.90
N HIS A 45 11.01 -5.76 -16.81
CA HIS A 45 11.14 -5.07 -15.51
C HIS A 45 12.26 -5.66 -14.67
N GLU A 46 12.76 -4.87 -13.71
CA GLU A 46 13.77 -5.31 -12.73
C GLU A 46 13.25 -6.51 -11.92
N PRO A 47 14.01 -7.61 -11.78
CA PRO A 47 13.60 -8.76 -11.00
C PRO A 47 13.58 -8.46 -9.49
N ILE A 48 12.71 -9.16 -8.77
CA ILE A 48 12.64 -9.11 -7.29
C ILE A 48 13.92 -9.68 -6.68
N LEU A 49 14.38 -10.83 -7.23
CA LEU A 49 15.56 -11.53 -6.75
C LEU A 49 16.82 -11.04 -7.45
N ALA A 50 17.90 -10.83 -6.70
CA ALA A 50 19.21 -10.62 -7.29
C ALA A 50 19.67 -11.91 -8.03
N ALA A 51 20.46 -11.75 -9.09
CA ALA A 51 20.89 -12.87 -9.91
C ALA A 51 21.75 -13.92 -9.17
N ASP A 52 22.40 -13.50 -8.08
CA ASP A 52 23.25 -14.32 -7.22
C ASP A 52 22.56 -14.72 -5.90
N ALA A 53 21.26 -14.42 -5.76
CA ALA A 53 20.52 -14.79 -4.55
C ALA A 53 20.48 -16.31 -4.38
N PRO A 54 20.78 -16.86 -3.20
CA PRO A 54 20.73 -18.29 -2.92
C PRO A 54 19.28 -18.76 -2.71
N VAL A 55 18.42 -18.48 -3.68
CA VAL A 55 16.97 -18.73 -3.63
C VAL A 55 16.53 -19.52 -4.85
N GLU A 56 15.87 -20.64 -4.65
CA GLU A 56 15.23 -21.37 -5.73
C GLU A 56 13.98 -20.60 -6.20
N ALA A 57 13.95 -20.19 -7.46
CA ALA A 57 12.82 -19.50 -8.08
C ALA A 57 12.08 -20.43 -9.03
N ILE A 58 10.81 -20.63 -8.80
CA ILE A 58 9.89 -21.40 -9.65
C ILE A 58 8.95 -20.40 -10.32
N VAL A 59 9.01 -20.29 -11.65
CA VAL A 59 8.10 -19.46 -12.45
C VAL A 59 7.09 -20.37 -13.15
N ALA A 60 5.82 -20.32 -12.74
CA ALA A 60 4.80 -21.26 -13.17
C ALA A 60 4.55 -21.22 -14.68
N SER A 61 4.59 -20.04 -15.30
CA SER A 61 4.44 -19.87 -16.76
C SER A 61 5.57 -20.51 -17.58
N GLU A 62 6.72 -20.80 -16.98
CA GLU A 62 7.93 -21.35 -17.63
C GLU A 62 8.24 -22.78 -17.20
N HIS A 63 7.57 -23.28 -16.15
CA HIS A 63 7.85 -24.58 -15.56
C HIS A 63 6.79 -25.62 -15.95
N ARG A 64 7.23 -26.82 -16.37
CA ARG A 64 6.33 -27.89 -16.80
C ARG A 64 5.43 -28.40 -15.66
N ASP A 65 5.98 -28.51 -14.44
CA ASP A 65 5.26 -28.93 -13.22
C ASP A 65 5.67 -28.04 -12.03
N PRO A 66 5.12 -26.80 -11.93
CA PRO A 66 5.52 -25.84 -10.91
C PRO A 66 5.09 -26.25 -9.50
N PHE A 67 4.02 -27.04 -9.38
CA PHE A 67 3.55 -27.51 -8.07
C PHE A 67 4.31 -28.76 -7.60
N GLY A 68 4.75 -29.62 -8.54
CA GLY A 68 5.65 -30.73 -8.24
C GLY A 68 7.01 -30.24 -7.77
N ALA A 69 7.55 -29.19 -8.41
CA ALA A 69 8.78 -28.54 -7.97
C ALA A 69 8.64 -27.94 -6.56
N ALA A 70 7.57 -27.19 -6.31
CA ALA A 70 7.27 -26.68 -4.97
C ALA A 70 7.15 -27.79 -3.91
N ARG A 71 6.53 -28.92 -4.25
CA ARG A 71 6.42 -30.08 -3.35
C ARG A 71 7.77 -30.76 -3.12
N ALA A 72 8.62 -30.87 -4.16
CA ALA A 72 9.95 -31.44 -4.06
C ALA A 72 10.86 -30.62 -3.15
N TRP A 73 10.68 -29.31 -3.13
CA TRP A 73 11.40 -28.40 -2.24
C TRP A 73 11.01 -28.58 -0.76
N ARG A 74 9.85 -29.19 -0.45
CA ARG A 74 9.34 -29.49 0.91
C ARG A 74 9.28 -28.27 1.82
N PRO A 75 8.46 -27.26 1.51
CA PRO A 75 8.27 -26.12 2.40
C PRO A 75 7.60 -26.52 3.72
N ASP A 76 7.99 -25.86 4.81
CA ASP A 76 7.30 -25.93 6.11
C ASP A 76 6.02 -25.08 6.05
N VAL A 77 6.08 -23.97 5.30
CA VAL A 77 4.98 -23.01 5.15
C VAL A 77 5.00 -22.31 3.79
N ILE A 78 3.81 -22.08 3.22
CA ILE A 78 3.60 -21.21 2.07
C ILE A 78 3.24 -19.82 2.58
N PHE A 79 3.97 -18.79 2.17
CA PHE A 79 3.65 -17.40 2.48
C PHE A 79 3.17 -16.70 1.21
N ALA A 80 1.85 -16.59 1.05
CA ALA A 80 1.20 -16.09 -0.16
C ALA A 80 0.95 -14.58 -0.11
N HIS A 81 1.12 -13.91 -1.26
CA HIS A 81 0.97 -12.47 -1.43
C HIS A 81 -0.12 -12.08 -2.44
N GLY A 82 -1.22 -12.86 -2.46
CA GLY A 82 -2.37 -12.60 -3.32
C GLY A 82 -2.09 -12.90 -4.79
N LEU A 83 -2.15 -14.18 -5.15
CA LEU A 83 -2.01 -14.62 -6.53
C LEU A 83 -3.20 -14.14 -7.39
N SER A 84 -3.00 -14.03 -8.69
CA SER A 84 -4.07 -13.67 -9.62
C SER A 84 -5.07 -14.81 -9.80
N ASP A 85 -4.59 -16.06 -9.83
CA ASP A 85 -5.41 -17.27 -9.97
C ASP A 85 -5.62 -17.96 -8.62
N ALA A 86 -6.88 -18.03 -8.20
CA ALA A 86 -7.29 -18.75 -6.98
C ALA A 86 -7.02 -20.27 -7.04
N ALA A 87 -6.90 -20.85 -8.25
CA ALA A 87 -6.54 -22.25 -8.40
C ALA A 87 -5.07 -22.49 -8.04
N HIS A 88 -4.18 -21.56 -8.38
CA HIS A 88 -2.77 -21.61 -7.99
C HIS A 88 -2.62 -21.54 -6.45
N GLU A 89 -3.35 -20.61 -5.80
CA GLU A 89 -3.35 -20.52 -4.34
C GLU A 89 -3.78 -21.85 -3.70
N ARG A 90 -4.86 -22.46 -4.22
CA ARG A 90 -5.34 -23.76 -3.73
C ARG A 90 -4.29 -24.84 -3.88
N ALA A 91 -3.69 -24.97 -5.06
CA ALA A 91 -2.70 -26.00 -5.34
C ALA A 91 -1.45 -25.88 -4.46
N LEU A 92 -1.03 -24.64 -4.11
CA LEU A 92 0.06 -24.40 -3.17
C LEU A 92 -0.32 -24.76 -1.74
N LEU A 93 -1.57 -24.53 -1.32
CA LEU A 93 -2.06 -24.94 0.01
C LEU A 93 -2.16 -26.45 0.17
N ASP A 94 -2.25 -27.20 -0.94
CA ASP A 94 -2.14 -28.68 -0.93
C ASP A 94 -0.68 -29.16 -0.72
N VAL A 95 0.32 -28.28 -0.99
CA VAL A 95 1.75 -28.58 -0.74
C VAL A 95 2.10 -28.44 0.73
N ALA A 96 1.80 -27.29 1.34
CA ALA A 96 2.09 -27.01 2.74
C ALA A 96 1.05 -26.04 3.36
N PRO A 97 0.96 -25.96 4.71
CA PRO A 97 0.11 -24.98 5.37
C PRO A 97 0.48 -23.56 4.94
N GLY A 98 -0.54 -22.71 4.79
CA GLY A 98 -0.34 -21.36 4.23
C GLY A 98 -0.65 -20.24 5.21
N VAL A 99 0.11 -19.16 5.08
CA VAL A 99 -0.20 -17.82 5.57
C VAL A 99 -0.39 -16.93 4.36
N ILE A 100 -1.45 -16.13 4.32
CA ILE A 100 -1.60 -15.07 3.32
C ILE A 100 -1.30 -13.72 3.95
N PHE A 101 -0.46 -12.90 3.28
CA PHE A 101 -0.37 -11.47 3.58
C PHE A 101 -1.34 -10.71 2.66
N ALA A 102 -2.42 -10.20 3.25
CA ALA A 102 -3.43 -9.47 2.50
C ALA A 102 -3.02 -8.00 2.34
N HIS A 103 -2.38 -7.69 1.21
CA HIS A 103 -1.93 -6.34 0.87
C HIS A 103 -3.07 -5.41 0.43
N ASP A 104 -4.21 -5.98 0.06
CA ASP A 104 -5.43 -5.28 -0.37
C ASP A 104 -6.69 -5.96 0.18
N TYR A 105 -7.85 -5.61 -0.36
CA TYR A 105 -9.14 -6.19 0.02
C TYR A 105 -9.43 -7.54 -0.66
N HIS A 106 -8.44 -8.41 -0.69
CA HIS A 106 -8.49 -9.75 -1.27
C HIS A 106 -9.63 -10.57 -0.69
N GLY A 107 -10.58 -10.97 -1.51
CA GLY A 107 -11.76 -11.74 -1.10
C GLY A 107 -12.86 -10.94 -0.36
N THR A 108 -12.64 -9.66 -0.02
CA THR A 108 -13.57 -8.88 0.81
C THR A 108 -14.28 -7.74 0.06
N CYS A 109 -13.93 -7.48 -1.21
CA CYS A 109 -14.55 -6.43 -2.02
C CYS A 109 -14.59 -6.82 -3.48
N ILE A 110 -15.76 -6.66 -4.14
CA ILE A 110 -15.94 -6.97 -5.57
C ILE A 110 -14.96 -6.20 -6.48
N SER A 111 -14.66 -4.94 -6.17
CA SER A 111 -13.73 -4.10 -6.93
C SER A 111 -12.32 -4.05 -6.35
N GLY A 112 -12.08 -4.68 -5.20
CA GLY A 112 -10.80 -4.60 -4.49
C GLY A 112 -10.48 -3.24 -3.87
N THR A 113 -11.39 -2.24 -3.97
CA THR A 113 -11.07 -0.86 -3.55
C THR A 113 -11.81 -0.38 -2.30
N LYS A 114 -12.86 -1.08 -1.86
CA LYS A 114 -13.70 -0.64 -0.72
C LYS A 114 -14.16 0.84 -0.81
N THR A 115 -14.35 1.33 -2.03
CA THR A 115 -14.72 2.72 -2.27
C THR A 115 -16.07 2.80 -2.98
N ILE A 116 -16.96 3.62 -2.46
CA ILE A 116 -18.20 4.04 -3.10
C ILE A 116 -17.91 5.35 -3.83
N ARG A 117 -18.22 5.43 -5.14
CA ARG A 117 -17.96 6.65 -5.93
C ARG A 117 -19.19 7.54 -6.09
N ALA A 118 -20.40 6.96 -6.04
CA ALA A 118 -21.66 7.66 -6.19
C ALA A 118 -22.62 7.35 -5.04
N PRO A 119 -23.50 8.30 -4.64
CA PRO A 119 -23.60 9.69 -5.11
C PRO A 119 -22.46 10.59 -4.56
N ARG A 120 -21.76 10.16 -3.51
CA ARG A 120 -20.60 10.83 -2.91
C ARG A 120 -19.49 9.83 -2.66
N ALA A 121 -18.24 10.24 -2.93
CA ALA A 121 -17.09 9.40 -2.68
C ALA A 121 -16.92 9.18 -1.16
N ARG A 122 -16.88 7.90 -0.75
CA ARG A 122 -16.64 7.49 0.65
C ARG A 122 -16.15 6.05 0.75
N CYS A 123 -15.61 5.67 1.89
CA CYS A 123 -15.26 4.29 2.19
C CYS A 123 -16.49 3.38 2.24
N CYS A 124 -16.33 2.12 1.84
CA CYS A 124 -17.36 1.10 1.88
C CYS A 124 -17.14 0.17 3.08
N GLU A 125 -18.04 0.18 4.05
CA GLU A 125 -17.96 -0.66 5.26
C GLU A 125 -18.75 -1.98 5.14
N ARG A 126 -19.32 -2.26 3.97
CA ARG A 126 -20.13 -3.46 3.76
C ARG A 126 -19.27 -4.71 3.70
N THR A 127 -19.80 -5.82 4.21
CA THR A 127 -19.26 -7.15 3.95
C THR A 127 -19.51 -7.57 2.51
N PHE A 128 -18.56 -8.30 1.92
CA PHE A 128 -18.68 -8.85 0.58
C PHE A 128 -19.75 -9.94 0.54
N GLY A 129 -20.60 -9.91 -0.47
CA GLY A 129 -21.68 -10.88 -0.64
C GLY A 129 -22.59 -10.56 -1.82
N PRO A 130 -23.72 -11.28 -2.03
CA PRO A 130 -24.63 -11.07 -3.17
C PRO A 130 -25.15 -9.66 -3.31
N SER A 131 -25.29 -8.94 -2.19
CA SER A 131 -25.68 -7.53 -2.20
C SER A 131 -24.70 -6.60 -2.95
N CYS A 132 -23.42 -7.03 -3.13
CA CYS A 132 -22.44 -6.29 -3.92
C CYS A 132 -22.78 -6.27 -5.40
N LEU A 133 -23.41 -7.32 -5.94
CA LEU A 133 -23.91 -7.33 -7.33
C LEU A 133 -25.01 -6.29 -7.55
N VAL A 134 -25.98 -6.22 -6.63
CA VAL A 134 -27.09 -5.26 -6.69
C VAL A 134 -26.58 -3.81 -6.58
N GLN A 135 -25.56 -3.59 -5.73
CA GLN A 135 -25.02 -2.26 -5.46
C GLN A 135 -23.90 -1.83 -6.43
N TYR A 136 -23.47 -2.70 -7.33
CA TYR A 136 -22.30 -2.46 -8.19
C TYR A 136 -22.46 -1.19 -9.03
N TYR A 137 -23.53 -1.08 -9.79
CA TYR A 137 -23.81 0.10 -10.61
C TYR A 137 -24.28 1.32 -9.80
N PRO A 138 -25.26 1.23 -8.88
CA PRO A 138 -25.71 2.39 -8.11
C PRO A 138 -24.58 3.08 -7.32
N ARG A 139 -23.55 2.33 -6.90
CA ARG A 139 -22.43 2.84 -6.12
C ARG A 139 -21.17 3.07 -6.94
N HIS A 140 -21.21 2.78 -8.23
CA HIS A 140 -20.07 2.84 -9.15
C HIS A 140 -18.84 2.10 -8.56
N CYS A 141 -19.04 0.85 -8.11
CA CYS A 141 -17.96 0.03 -7.54
C CYS A 141 -16.91 -0.34 -8.58
N GLY A 142 -17.25 -0.35 -9.87
CA GLY A 142 -16.35 -0.67 -10.99
C GLY A 142 -16.89 -0.12 -12.31
N GLY A 143 -16.44 -0.70 -13.42
CA GLY A 143 -16.87 -0.35 -14.78
C GLY A 143 -18.32 -0.75 -15.09
N TRP A 144 -18.75 -0.48 -16.32
CA TRP A 144 -20.13 -0.71 -16.76
C TRP A 144 -20.40 -2.09 -17.40
N SER A 145 -19.38 -2.91 -17.57
CA SER A 145 -19.51 -4.25 -18.16
C SER A 145 -20.13 -5.24 -17.16
N PRO A 146 -21.29 -5.85 -17.45
CA PRO A 146 -21.89 -6.88 -16.60
C PRO A 146 -21.04 -8.16 -16.57
N VAL A 147 -20.34 -8.49 -17.66
CA VAL A 147 -19.44 -9.64 -17.72
C VAL A 147 -18.29 -9.45 -16.73
N THR A 148 -17.65 -8.29 -16.76
CA THR A 148 -16.56 -7.96 -15.81
C THR A 148 -17.06 -7.98 -14.37
N MET A 149 -18.27 -7.47 -14.10
CA MET A 149 -18.87 -7.50 -12.76
C MET A 149 -19.01 -8.94 -12.24
N VAL A 150 -19.54 -9.85 -13.07
CA VAL A 150 -19.74 -11.26 -12.70
C VAL A 150 -18.39 -11.97 -12.51
N GLN A 151 -17.43 -11.72 -13.39
CA GLN A 151 -16.06 -12.28 -13.27
C GLN A 151 -15.38 -11.83 -11.98
N LEU A 152 -15.40 -10.53 -11.68
CA LEU A 152 -14.85 -9.98 -10.44
C LEU A 152 -15.54 -10.57 -9.20
N TYR A 153 -16.88 -10.67 -9.23
CA TYR A 153 -17.61 -11.28 -8.13
C TYR A 153 -17.22 -12.75 -7.92
N GLY A 154 -17.13 -13.53 -9.01
CA GLY A 154 -16.72 -14.94 -8.98
C GLY A 154 -15.31 -15.10 -8.40
N LEU A 155 -14.37 -14.30 -8.87
CA LEU A 155 -12.98 -14.29 -8.37
C LEU A 155 -12.91 -13.98 -6.87
N GLN A 156 -13.56 -12.89 -6.44
CA GLN A 156 -13.52 -12.51 -5.03
C GLN A 156 -14.26 -13.52 -4.12
N ARG A 157 -15.29 -14.18 -4.64
CA ARG A 157 -15.96 -15.27 -3.92
C ARG A 157 -15.06 -16.49 -3.76
N ALA A 158 -14.31 -16.85 -4.80
CA ALA A 158 -13.33 -17.94 -4.72
C ALA A 158 -12.22 -17.61 -3.69
N ARG A 159 -11.68 -16.40 -3.74
CA ARG A 159 -10.68 -15.90 -2.79
C ARG A 159 -11.19 -15.90 -1.35
N LEU A 160 -12.41 -15.40 -1.10
CA LEU A 160 -13.03 -15.44 0.23
C LEU A 160 -13.13 -16.87 0.76
N GLY A 161 -13.51 -17.82 -0.12
CA GLY A 161 -13.56 -19.25 0.24
C GLY A 161 -12.19 -19.83 0.61
N LEU A 162 -11.13 -19.41 -0.10
CA LEU A 162 -9.76 -19.84 0.16
C LEU A 162 -9.19 -19.32 1.48
N LEU A 163 -9.64 -18.14 1.96
CA LEU A 163 -9.19 -17.61 3.25
C LEU A 163 -9.46 -18.58 4.41
N ALA A 164 -10.49 -19.41 4.31
CA ALA A 164 -10.77 -20.47 5.29
C ALA A 164 -9.70 -21.56 5.31
N SER A 165 -9.00 -21.79 4.21
CA SER A 165 -7.93 -22.80 4.06
C SER A 165 -6.57 -22.32 4.57
N TYR A 166 -6.34 -21.02 4.65
CA TYR A 166 -5.13 -20.47 5.26
C TYR A 166 -5.15 -20.66 6.78
N GLU A 167 -4.00 -20.94 7.38
CA GLU A 167 -3.84 -21.03 8.84
C GLU A 167 -3.93 -19.65 9.48
N ARG A 168 -3.30 -18.65 8.86
CA ARG A 168 -3.29 -17.26 9.32
C ARG A 168 -3.44 -16.30 8.14
N ILE A 169 -3.98 -15.12 8.46
CA ILE A 169 -4.11 -13.98 7.54
C ILE A 169 -3.32 -12.82 8.16
N ALA A 170 -2.14 -12.54 7.63
CA ALA A 170 -1.35 -11.37 8.02
C ALA A 170 -1.87 -10.13 7.30
N VAL A 171 -1.96 -9.02 8.01
CA VAL A 171 -2.45 -7.73 7.49
C VAL A 171 -1.61 -6.59 8.03
N ALA A 172 -1.47 -5.51 7.25
CA ALA A 172 -0.58 -4.40 7.60
C ALA A 172 -1.14 -3.43 8.65
N SER A 173 -2.45 -3.45 8.92
CA SER A 173 -3.12 -2.47 9.78
C SER A 173 -4.28 -3.07 10.57
N ARG A 174 -4.66 -2.40 11.68
CA ARG A 174 -5.87 -2.74 12.44
C ARG A 174 -7.13 -2.59 11.60
N HIS A 175 -7.17 -1.56 10.72
CA HIS A 175 -8.27 -1.40 9.77
C HIS A 175 -8.46 -2.66 8.90
N MET A 176 -7.39 -3.23 8.36
CA MET A 176 -7.47 -4.48 7.61
C MET A 176 -7.83 -5.67 8.50
N ALA A 177 -7.36 -5.70 9.74
CA ALA A 177 -7.75 -6.76 10.69
C ALA A 177 -9.26 -6.72 10.98
N GLU A 178 -9.83 -5.55 11.19
CA GLU A 178 -11.27 -5.37 11.36
C GLU A 178 -12.05 -5.76 10.12
N GLU A 179 -11.52 -5.47 8.93
CA GLU A 179 -12.14 -5.87 7.67
C GLU A 179 -12.26 -7.40 7.55
N TYR A 180 -11.19 -8.14 7.80
CA TYR A 180 -11.22 -9.61 7.77
C TYR A 180 -12.00 -10.21 8.94
N ALA A 181 -12.00 -9.56 10.11
CA ALA A 181 -12.82 -9.96 11.26
C ALA A 181 -14.31 -9.89 10.95
N ARG A 182 -14.77 -8.81 10.26
CA ARG A 182 -16.17 -8.68 9.79
C ARG A 182 -16.59 -9.78 8.82
N HIS A 183 -15.63 -10.40 8.13
CA HIS A 183 -15.86 -11.54 7.23
C HIS A 183 -15.72 -12.91 7.91
N GLY A 184 -15.62 -12.95 9.26
CA GLY A 184 -15.60 -14.19 10.04
C GLY A 184 -14.20 -14.75 10.32
N PHE A 185 -13.12 -14.00 10.01
CA PHE A 185 -11.75 -14.49 10.18
C PHE A 185 -11.00 -13.91 11.40
N ALA A 186 -11.72 -13.38 12.40
CA ALA A 186 -11.11 -12.72 13.57
C ALA A 186 -10.04 -13.58 14.28
N SER A 187 -10.25 -14.90 14.39
CA SER A 187 -9.31 -15.84 15.05
C SER A 187 -8.03 -16.06 14.24
N LYS A 188 -8.08 -15.88 12.92
CA LYS A 188 -6.97 -16.14 12.00
C LYS A 188 -6.11 -14.89 11.72
N VAL A 189 -6.66 -13.70 11.91
CA VAL A 189 -5.98 -12.45 11.55
C VAL A 189 -4.87 -12.11 12.53
N ARG A 190 -3.73 -11.67 11.98
CA ARG A 190 -2.59 -11.12 12.73
C ARG A 190 -2.15 -9.80 12.09
N VAL A 191 -1.98 -8.76 12.90
CA VAL A 191 -1.44 -7.48 12.42
C VAL A 191 0.07 -7.57 12.40
N VAL A 192 0.65 -7.41 11.22
CA VAL A 192 2.08 -7.41 10.95
C VAL A 192 2.38 -6.18 10.11
N GLY A 193 2.88 -5.11 10.73
CA GLY A 193 3.16 -3.85 10.05
C GLY A 193 4.15 -4.04 8.89
N LEU A 194 3.96 -3.32 7.78
CA LEU A 194 4.87 -3.40 6.65
C LEU A 194 6.24 -2.79 6.99
N PRO A 195 7.34 -3.44 6.58
CA PRO A 195 8.68 -2.90 6.78
C PRO A 195 8.97 -1.80 5.76
N ILE A 196 9.74 -0.82 6.18
CA ILE A 196 10.29 0.22 5.31
C ILE A 196 11.81 0.15 5.38
N GLU A 197 12.46 0.22 4.25
CA GLU A 197 13.92 0.28 4.20
C GLU A 197 14.43 1.56 4.89
N SER A 198 15.47 1.40 5.69
CA SER A 198 16.11 2.54 6.36
C SER A 198 16.76 3.44 5.31
N PRO A 199 16.43 4.72 5.23
CA PRO A 199 16.97 5.57 4.19
C PRO A 199 18.46 5.85 4.41
N VAL A 200 19.16 6.09 3.31
CA VAL A 200 20.35 6.94 3.31
C VAL A 200 19.99 8.24 4.02
N ALA A 201 20.90 8.80 4.81
CA ALA A 201 20.67 10.03 5.56
C ALA A 201 19.98 11.10 4.68
N PRO A 202 18.94 11.79 5.19
CA PRO A 202 18.22 12.79 4.40
C PRO A 202 19.19 13.88 3.95
N ALA A 203 19.00 14.34 2.71
CA ALA A 203 19.77 15.45 2.19
C ALA A 203 19.52 16.73 3.01
N ALA A 204 20.55 17.59 3.11
CA ALA A 204 20.37 18.91 3.71
C ALA A 204 19.31 19.68 2.91
N ARG A 205 18.39 20.31 3.62
CA ARG A 205 17.31 21.12 2.99
C ARG A 205 17.88 22.45 2.55
N ASP A 206 17.50 22.85 1.34
CA ASP A 206 17.72 24.17 0.83
C ASP A 206 16.44 25.01 1.02
N ASP A 207 16.49 26.04 1.87
CA ASP A 207 15.38 26.97 2.11
C ASP A 207 15.32 28.12 1.05
N GLY A 208 15.98 27.96 -0.08
CA GLY A 208 16.46 28.93 -1.06
C GLY A 208 15.49 29.98 -1.63
N ASP A 209 14.23 29.66 -1.95
CA ASP A 209 13.31 30.57 -2.66
C ASP A 209 12.13 31.10 -1.81
N GLY A 210 12.05 30.66 -0.55
CA GLY A 210 10.98 31.05 0.34
C GLY A 210 9.59 30.49 -0.01
N ALA A 211 9.48 29.62 -1.03
CA ALA A 211 8.25 28.92 -1.37
C ALA A 211 8.03 27.71 -0.46
N TRP A 212 6.77 27.40 -0.16
CA TRP A 212 6.39 26.17 0.50
C TRP A 212 6.33 25.03 -0.51
N ARG A 213 6.94 23.89 -0.20
CA ARG A 213 7.06 22.73 -1.09
C ARG A 213 6.16 21.61 -0.63
N LEU A 214 5.11 21.33 -1.40
CA LEU A 214 4.17 20.24 -1.21
C LEU A 214 4.49 19.11 -2.18
N LEU A 215 4.42 17.87 -1.71
CA LEU A 215 4.63 16.69 -2.54
C LEU A 215 3.37 15.81 -2.52
N TYR A 216 2.91 15.41 -3.70
CA TYR A 216 2.05 14.26 -3.88
C TYR A 216 2.87 13.14 -4.54
N LEU A 217 2.87 11.94 -3.95
CA LEU A 217 3.59 10.79 -4.47
C LEU A 217 2.66 9.57 -4.50
N GLY A 218 2.30 9.09 -5.72
CA GLY A 218 1.40 7.97 -5.87
C GLY A 218 0.76 7.85 -7.25
N ARG A 219 0.00 6.78 -7.47
CA ARG A 219 -0.74 6.60 -8.73
C ARG A 219 -1.73 7.73 -8.97
N LEU A 220 -1.80 8.22 -10.20
CA LEU A 220 -2.73 9.28 -10.60
C LEU A 220 -4.10 8.69 -10.94
N GLU A 221 -4.75 8.12 -9.90
CA GLU A 221 -6.05 7.48 -9.97
C GLU A 221 -7.04 8.17 -9.02
N PHE A 222 -8.34 8.11 -9.35
CA PHE A 222 -9.40 8.71 -8.53
C PHE A 222 -9.30 8.35 -7.05
N ALA A 223 -9.00 7.08 -6.75
CA ALA A 223 -8.91 6.57 -5.39
C ALA A 223 -7.80 7.24 -4.56
N LYS A 224 -6.71 7.68 -5.21
CA LYS A 224 -5.54 8.28 -4.56
C LYS A 224 -5.63 9.80 -4.37
N GLY A 225 -6.59 10.48 -5.02
CA GLY A 225 -6.94 11.86 -4.74
C GLY A 225 -5.93 12.92 -5.20
N ALA A 226 -5.15 12.67 -6.27
CA ALA A 226 -4.23 13.66 -6.82
C ALA A 226 -4.92 14.99 -7.21
N ASP A 227 -6.17 14.90 -7.65
CA ASP A 227 -7.03 16.05 -7.93
C ASP A 227 -7.35 16.85 -6.66
N LEU A 228 -7.59 16.18 -5.53
CA LEU A 228 -7.77 16.85 -4.24
C LEU A 228 -6.49 17.53 -3.75
N ALA A 229 -5.31 16.90 -3.97
CA ALA A 229 -4.03 17.54 -3.68
C ALA A 229 -3.86 18.85 -4.45
N LEU A 230 -4.15 18.81 -5.77
CA LEU A 230 -4.06 19.99 -6.65
C LEU A 230 -5.02 21.10 -6.23
N GLU A 231 -6.30 20.81 -6.04
CA GLU A 231 -7.30 21.80 -5.62
C GLU A 231 -6.99 22.37 -4.22
N SER A 232 -6.47 21.55 -3.31
CA SER A 232 -6.09 22.03 -1.97
C SER A 232 -4.84 22.90 -2.00
N ALA A 233 -3.88 22.62 -2.88
CA ALA A 233 -2.68 23.45 -3.03
C ALA A 233 -3.02 24.86 -3.53
N VAL A 234 -3.99 24.99 -4.46
CA VAL A 234 -4.50 26.31 -4.90
C VAL A 234 -5.07 27.10 -3.72
N ARG A 235 -5.95 26.45 -2.94
CA ARG A 235 -6.56 27.09 -1.78
C ARG A 235 -5.52 27.46 -0.71
N THR A 236 -4.54 26.58 -0.52
CA THR A 236 -3.43 26.83 0.41
C THR A 236 -2.64 28.06 -0.05
N ALA A 237 -2.29 28.20 -1.33
CA ALA A 237 -1.59 29.36 -1.85
C ALA A 237 -2.37 30.66 -1.63
N ALA A 238 -3.69 30.62 -1.85
CA ALA A 238 -4.57 31.76 -1.59
C ALA A 238 -4.64 32.12 -0.09
N LEU A 239 -4.77 31.14 0.80
CA LEU A 239 -4.82 31.33 2.25
C LEU A 239 -3.50 31.87 2.81
N MET A 240 -2.36 31.34 2.34
CA MET A 240 -1.04 31.67 2.88
C MET A 240 -0.50 33.01 2.38
N MET A 241 -1.01 33.54 1.28
CA MET A 241 -0.46 34.72 0.59
C MET A 241 1.05 34.61 0.31
N ARG A 242 1.55 33.38 0.12
CA ARG A 242 2.96 33.04 -0.14
C ARG A 242 3.06 32.06 -1.28
N PRO A 243 4.20 32.01 -2.00
CA PRO A 243 4.42 31.03 -3.05
C PRO A 243 4.30 29.58 -2.48
N VAL A 244 3.60 28.75 -3.23
CA VAL A 244 3.44 27.31 -2.97
C VAL A 244 3.85 26.57 -4.24
N HIS A 245 4.75 25.62 -4.09
CA HIS A 245 5.12 24.70 -5.16
C HIS A 245 4.55 23.32 -4.85
N LEU A 246 3.72 22.79 -5.74
CA LEU A 246 3.21 21.41 -5.67
C LEU A 246 3.93 20.53 -6.68
N GLN A 247 4.68 19.55 -6.22
CA GLN A 247 5.20 18.48 -7.08
C GLN A 247 4.21 17.30 -7.06
N ILE A 248 3.75 16.87 -8.24
CA ILE A 248 2.92 15.69 -8.45
C ILE A 248 3.77 14.62 -9.13
N SER A 249 4.05 13.54 -8.40
CA SER A 249 4.89 12.44 -8.82
C SER A 249 4.08 11.16 -8.93
N GLY A 250 4.06 10.55 -10.11
CA GLY A 250 3.33 9.32 -10.42
C GLY A 250 2.80 9.29 -11.83
N ALA A 251 2.13 8.19 -12.16
CA ALA A 251 1.44 7.97 -13.43
C ALA A 251 0.05 7.36 -13.18
N GLY A 252 -0.86 7.52 -14.12
CA GLY A 252 -2.21 6.95 -14.02
C GLY A 252 -3.21 7.59 -14.97
N SER A 253 -4.45 7.13 -14.90
CA SER A 253 -5.52 7.52 -15.81
C SER A 253 -5.89 9.01 -15.77
N LEU A 254 -5.56 9.70 -14.67
CA LEU A 254 -5.88 11.13 -14.50
C LEU A 254 -4.77 12.08 -14.98
N ASP A 255 -3.61 11.60 -15.47
CA ASP A 255 -2.44 12.47 -15.76
C ASP A 255 -2.81 13.64 -16.69
N ALA A 256 -3.38 13.37 -17.85
CA ALA A 256 -3.74 14.41 -18.81
C ALA A 256 -4.76 15.42 -18.24
N THR A 257 -5.74 14.93 -17.49
CA THR A 257 -6.79 15.76 -16.86
C THR A 257 -6.19 16.67 -15.79
N LEU A 258 -5.27 16.14 -14.97
CA LEU A 258 -4.60 16.88 -13.91
C LEU A 258 -3.69 17.97 -14.48
N ARG A 259 -2.94 17.71 -15.57
CA ARG A 259 -2.10 18.72 -16.26
C ARG A 259 -2.95 19.85 -16.79
N ALA A 260 -4.01 19.56 -17.55
CA ALA A 260 -4.91 20.58 -18.07
C ALA A 260 -5.55 21.41 -16.93
N ARG A 261 -5.90 20.76 -15.82
CA ARG A 261 -6.44 21.45 -14.65
C ARG A 261 -5.40 22.33 -13.96
N ALA A 262 -4.16 21.85 -13.82
CA ALA A 262 -3.06 22.62 -13.23
C ALA A 262 -2.75 23.88 -14.05
N ASP A 263 -2.72 23.77 -15.39
CA ASP A 263 -2.52 24.91 -16.29
C ASP A 263 -3.60 25.99 -16.12
N HIS A 264 -4.83 25.60 -15.86
CA HIS A 264 -5.91 26.53 -15.54
C HIS A 264 -5.70 27.19 -14.17
N LEU A 265 -5.43 26.39 -13.15
CA LEU A 265 -5.36 26.84 -11.77
C LEU A 265 -4.16 27.75 -11.48
N THR A 266 -3.00 27.50 -12.11
CA THR A 266 -1.82 28.37 -11.98
C THR A 266 -2.02 29.73 -12.62
N ARG A 267 -2.91 29.88 -13.60
CA ARG A 267 -3.33 31.18 -14.15
C ARG A 267 -4.27 31.93 -13.21
N VAL A 268 -5.11 31.22 -12.46
CA VAL A 268 -6.06 31.81 -11.50
C VAL A 268 -5.36 32.21 -10.21
N GLU A 269 -4.40 31.41 -9.75
CA GLU A 269 -3.61 31.66 -8.54
C GLU A 269 -2.11 31.71 -8.87
N PRO A 270 -1.56 32.89 -9.17
CA PRO A 270 -0.15 33.04 -9.59
C PRO A 270 0.89 32.64 -8.54
N ARG A 271 0.49 32.50 -7.28
CA ARG A 271 1.37 32.02 -6.21
C ARG A 271 1.53 30.50 -6.18
N LEU A 272 0.71 29.78 -6.97
CA LEU A 272 0.86 28.34 -7.14
C LEU A 272 1.74 28.03 -8.33
N SER A 273 2.74 27.17 -8.16
CA SER A 273 3.42 26.47 -9.23
C SER A 273 3.25 24.97 -9.11
N VAL A 274 3.13 24.26 -10.23
CA VAL A 274 2.92 22.83 -10.26
C VAL A 274 3.90 22.16 -11.19
N THR A 275 4.56 21.09 -10.72
CA THR A 275 5.46 20.26 -11.52
C THR A 275 4.98 18.82 -11.54
N PHE A 276 4.94 18.22 -12.72
CA PHE A 276 4.65 16.81 -12.93
C PHE A 276 5.92 16.08 -13.33
N THR A 277 6.38 15.14 -12.51
CA THR A 277 7.63 14.41 -12.77
C THR A 277 7.42 13.05 -13.46
N GLY A 278 6.18 12.57 -13.56
CA GLY A 278 5.89 11.21 -13.94
C GLY A 278 6.30 10.23 -12.84
N TRP A 279 6.46 8.95 -13.21
CA TRP A 279 6.93 7.91 -12.30
C TRP A 279 8.37 8.17 -11.85
N LEU A 280 8.63 8.02 -10.55
CA LEU A 280 9.97 8.13 -9.97
C LEU A 280 10.45 6.77 -9.47
N ASP A 281 11.71 6.45 -9.72
CA ASP A 281 12.39 5.37 -9.02
C ASP A 281 12.57 5.70 -7.53
N GLN A 282 12.94 4.71 -6.72
CA GLN A 282 13.07 4.84 -5.27
C GLN A 282 14.03 5.98 -4.85
N ARG A 283 15.16 6.16 -5.54
CA ARG A 283 16.12 7.22 -5.22
C ARG A 283 15.57 8.60 -5.51
N LYS A 284 14.92 8.77 -6.66
CA LYS A 284 14.29 10.05 -7.06
C LYS A 284 13.10 10.38 -6.18
N ALA A 285 12.29 9.35 -5.81
CA ALA A 285 11.19 9.52 -4.86
C ALA A 285 11.70 9.98 -3.50
N ALA A 286 12.75 9.35 -2.97
CA ALA A 286 13.39 9.76 -1.73
C ALA A 286 13.92 11.20 -1.79
N ALA A 287 14.58 11.59 -2.88
CA ALA A 287 15.04 12.98 -3.09
C ALA A 287 13.87 13.96 -3.15
N ALA A 288 12.77 13.61 -3.82
CA ALA A 288 11.56 14.45 -3.85
C ALA A 288 10.98 14.66 -2.45
N VAL A 289 10.96 13.62 -1.62
CA VAL A 289 10.54 13.72 -0.21
C VAL A 289 11.47 14.66 0.56
N ASP A 290 12.80 14.51 0.45
CA ASP A 290 13.76 15.35 1.17
C ASP A 290 13.61 16.86 0.85
N HIS A 291 13.23 17.19 -0.37
CA HIS A 291 13.02 18.57 -0.82
C HIS A 291 11.61 19.12 -0.50
N SER A 292 10.76 18.35 0.21
CA SER A 292 9.38 18.74 0.51
C SER A 292 9.18 19.20 1.95
N ASP A 293 8.25 20.11 2.17
CA ASP A 293 7.83 20.54 3.51
C ASP A 293 6.78 19.59 4.08
N LEU A 294 5.84 19.16 3.24
CA LEU A 294 4.76 18.26 3.57
C LEU A 294 4.50 17.27 2.45
N LEU A 295 4.20 16.03 2.83
CA LEU A 295 3.60 15.04 1.93
C LEU A 295 2.08 15.12 2.01
N LEU A 296 1.41 15.16 0.86
CA LEU A 296 -0.05 15.13 0.75
C LEU A 296 -0.54 13.73 0.43
N VAL A 297 -1.42 13.18 1.27
CA VAL A 297 -2.02 11.84 1.12
C VAL A 297 -3.55 11.96 1.14
N PRO A 298 -4.17 12.59 0.13
CA PRO A 298 -5.62 12.83 0.08
C PRO A 298 -6.40 11.63 -0.48
N SER A 299 -6.05 10.42 -0.06
CA SER A 299 -6.69 9.18 -0.53
C SER A 299 -8.18 9.15 -0.19
N ARG A 300 -9.01 8.82 -1.19
CA ARG A 300 -10.46 8.58 -1.03
C ARG A 300 -10.77 7.14 -0.66
N TRP A 301 -9.85 6.23 -0.97
CA TRP A 301 -10.02 4.84 -0.63
C TRP A 301 -9.42 4.53 0.74
N PRO A 302 -10.00 3.59 1.48
CA PRO A 302 -9.41 3.17 2.74
C PRO A 302 -8.10 2.43 2.46
N GLU A 303 -6.98 3.14 2.60
CA GLU A 303 -5.65 2.56 2.37
C GLU A 303 -5.47 1.33 3.25
N PRO A 304 -5.00 0.18 2.73
CA PRO A 304 -4.62 -0.94 3.58
C PRO A 304 -3.55 -0.57 4.59
N PHE A 305 -2.59 0.27 4.18
CA PHE A 305 -1.53 0.81 5.04
C PHE A 305 -1.09 2.22 4.60
N GLY A 306 -0.56 2.38 3.37
CA GLY A 306 -0.08 3.66 2.85
C GLY A 306 1.41 3.90 3.12
N MET A 307 2.27 3.04 2.57
CA MET A 307 3.73 3.05 2.79
C MET A 307 4.38 4.41 2.57
N VAL A 308 3.93 5.18 1.57
CA VAL A 308 4.49 6.50 1.21
C VAL A 308 4.57 7.47 2.39
N GLY A 309 3.60 7.41 3.32
CA GLY A 309 3.60 8.26 4.51
C GLY A 309 4.67 7.86 5.52
N VAL A 310 4.94 6.57 5.67
CA VAL A 310 6.02 6.09 6.54
C VAL A 310 7.38 6.39 5.93
N GLU A 311 7.55 6.24 4.61
CA GLU A 311 8.76 6.62 3.87
C GLU A 311 9.07 8.12 4.07
N ALA A 312 8.06 8.99 4.00
CA ALA A 312 8.21 10.40 4.29
C ALA A 312 8.56 10.68 5.76
N ALA A 313 7.90 9.99 6.69
CA ALA A 313 8.15 10.13 8.12
C ALA A 313 9.57 9.74 8.51
N LEU A 314 10.13 8.65 7.95
CA LEU A 314 11.54 8.25 8.14
C LEU A 314 12.52 9.37 7.73
N ARG A 315 12.17 10.15 6.72
CA ARG A 315 12.95 11.31 6.25
C ARG A 315 12.64 12.60 7.01
N GLY A 316 11.74 12.53 7.99
CA GLY A 316 11.31 13.67 8.80
C GLY A 316 10.41 14.64 8.03
N VAL A 317 9.67 14.15 7.04
CA VAL A 317 8.67 14.94 6.31
C VAL A 317 7.28 14.55 6.81
N PRO A 318 6.57 15.48 7.49
CA PRO A 318 5.22 15.23 7.97
C PRO A 318 4.23 15.09 6.82
N SER A 319 3.15 14.35 7.08
CA SER A 319 2.07 14.17 6.13
C SER A 319 0.82 14.92 6.57
N VAL A 320 0.07 15.44 5.58
CA VAL A 320 -1.35 15.77 5.74
C VAL A 320 -2.13 14.72 4.98
N ALA A 321 -3.05 14.03 5.65
CA ALA A 321 -3.79 12.91 5.07
C ALA A 321 -5.25 12.92 5.47
N PHE A 322 -6.11 12.36 4.61
CA PHE A 322 -7.44 11.98 5.05
C PHE A 322 -7.37 10.78 5.99
N ALA A 323 -8.21 10.80 7.00
CA ALA A 323 -8.26 9.80 8.08
C ALA A 323 -8.96 8.50 7.62
N VAL A 324 -8.46 7.84 6.57
CA VAL A 324 -9.06 6.66 5.94
C VAL A 324 -8.18 5.41 6.08
N GLY A 325 -8.81 4.28 6.34
CA GLY A 325 -8.13 2.98 6.38
C GLY A 325 -6.96 2.91 7.36
N GLY A 326 -5.88 2.29 6.93
CA GLY A 326 -4.65 2.06 7.69
C GLY A 326 -3.74 3.28 7.84
N ILE A 327 -4.11 4.46 7.33
CA ILE A 327 -3.33 5.69 7.51
C ILE A 327 -3.13 6.00 9.02
N ARG A 328 -4.12 5.71 9.85
CA ARG A 328 -4.06 5.88 11.31
C ARG A 328 -3.02 4.99 12.01
N GLU A 329 -2.45 4.00 11.32
CA GLU A 329 -1.37 3.18 11.90
C GLU A 329 -0.05 3.94 12.00
N TRP A 330 0.22 4.85 11.07
CA TRP A 330 1.50 5.55 11.00
C TRP A 330 1.38 7.06 11.18
N LEU A 331 0.22 7.66 10.90
CA LEU A 331 -0.03 9.09 11.09
C LEU A 331 -0.79 9.33 12.40
N ILE A 332 -0.11 9.94 13.34
CA ILE A 332 -0.67 10.35 14.63
C ILE A 332 -0.94 11.85 14.56
N ASP A 333 -2.22 12.22 14.65
CA ASP A 333 -2.64 13.62 14.52
C ASP A 333 -1.90 14.52 15.50
N ASP A 334 -1.44 15.68 15.04
CA ASP A 334 -0.65 16.68 15.75
C ASP A 334 0.76 16.22 16.23
N VAL A 335 1.11 14.95 16.04
CA VAL A 335 2.39 14.38 16.47
C VAL A 335 3.31 14.08 15.28
N THR A 336 2.81 13.38 14.25
CA THR A 336 3.58 13.04 13.05
C THR A 336 3.02 13.66 11.77
N GLY A 337 2.01 14.53 11.89
CA GLY A 337 1.35 15.23 10.80
C GLY A 337 -0.06 15.64 11.17
N ARG A 338 -0.93 15.75 10.16
CA ARG A 338 -2.35 16.09 10.34
C ARG A 338 -3.26 15.08 9.68
N LEU A 339 -4.29 14.65 10.43
CA LEU A 339 -5.42 13.89 9.93
C LEU A 339 -6.61 14.82 9.68
N VAL A 340 -7.20 14.70 8.50
CA VAL A 340 -8.40 15.45 8.10
C VAL A 340 -9.54 14.47 7.92
N ASP A 341 -10.74 14.81 8.37
CA ASP A 341 -11.91 13.98 8.16
C ASP A 341 -12.24 13.84 6.66
N ALA A 342 -12.64 12.64 6.27
CA ALA A 342 -12.84 12.25 4.86
C ALA A 342 -14.28 11.87 4.50
N ASP A 343 -15.25 12.07 5.37
CA ASP A 343 -16.66 11.71 5.11
C ASP A 343 -17.60 12.94 5.08
N PRO A 344 -17.75 13.56 3.91
CA PRO A 344 -17.05 13.37 2.64
C PRO A 344 -15.69 14.10 2.60
N PRO A 345 -14.76 13.71 1.71
CA PRO A 345 -13.50 14.44 1.50
C PRO A 345 -13.77 15.91 1.15
N CYS A 346 -13.18 16.83 1.93
CA CYS A 346 -13.39 18.27 1.78
C CYS A 346 -12.07 18.98 1.45
N VAL A 347 -12.02 19.63 0.28
CA VAL A 347 -10.84 20.38 -0.19
C VAL A 347 -10.51 21.55 0.74
N ASP A 348 -11.53 22.27 1.22
CA ASP A 348 -11.31 23.45 2.09
C ASP A 348 -10.74 23.04 3.45
N ALA A 349 -11.26 21.97 4.05
CA ALA A 349 -10.74 21.44 5.31
C ALA A 349 -9.30 20.93 5.14
N TYR A 350 -9.01 20.28 4.02
CA TYR A 350 -7.68 19.77 3.72
C TYR A 350 -6.67 20.91 3.49
N ALA A 351 -7.05 21.95 2.74
CA ALA A 351 -6.23 23.15 2.53
C ALA A 351 -5.97 23.92 3.82
N ALA A 352 -6.98 24.05 4.69
CA ALA A 352 -6.83 24.66 6.00
C ALA A 352 -5.84 23.89 6.88
N ALA A 353 -5.88 22.55 6.85
CA ALA A 353 -4.92 21.71 7.56
C ALA A 353 -3.48 21.89 7.04
N ILE A 354 -3.29 21.93 5.70
CA ILE A 354 -1.98 22.22 5.10
C ILE A 354 -1.48 23.60 5.56
N ALA A 355 -2.30 24.63 5.47
CA ALA A 355 -1.93 26.00 5.86
C ALA A 355 -1.55 26.05 7.35
N ALA A 356 -2.31 25.41 8.23
CA ALA A 356 -2.02 25.33 9.66
C ALA A 356 -0.64 24.70 9.96
N CYS A 357 -0.29 23.63 9.25
CA CYS A 357 1.03 23.00 9.38
C CYS A 357 2.17 23.90 8.93
N LEU A 358 1.97 24.71 7.90
CA LEU A 358 3.01 25.58 7.33
C LEU A 358 3.20 26.88 8.09
N ILE A 359 2.15 27.43 8.70
CA ILE A 359 2.21 28.69 9.46
C ILE A 359 3.04 28.51 10.72
N ASP A 360 2.86 27.42 11.45
CA ASP A 360 3.58 27.16 12.70
C ASP A 360 4.91 26.44 12.46
N ARG A 361 5.96 27.22 12.22
CA ARG A 361 7.33 26.68 12.01
C ARG A 361 7.86 25.90 13.22
N ARG A 362 7.44 26.23 14.46
CA ARG A 362 7.87 25.50 15.67
C ARG A 362 7.20 24.15 15.73
N TRP A 363 5.91 24.10 15.40
CA TRP A 363 5.18 22.83 15.24
C TRP A 363 5.85 21.97 14.16
N LEU A 364 6.11 22.53 13.00
CA LEU A 364 6.73 21.79 11.88
C LEU A 364 8.09 21.20 12.25
N ALA A 365 8.95 21.96 12.95
CA ALA A 365 10.25 21.48 13.40
C ALA A 365 10.12 20.32 14.42
N ARG A 366 9.20 20.44 15.39
CA ARG A 366 8.92 19.40 16.39
C ARG A 366 8.39 18.13 15.73
N VAL A 367 7.41 18.25 14.83
CA VAL A 367 6.78 17.12 14.17
C VAL A 367 7.75 16.39 13.27
N ARG A 368 8.68 17.06 12.61
CA ARG A 368 9.75 16.43 11.82
C ARG A 368 10.64 15.50 12.65
N GLN A 369 10.92 15.85 13.89
CA GLN A 369 11.65 15.00 14.80
C GLN A 369 10.81 13.77 15.18
N HIS A 370 9.56 13.96 15.60
CA HIS A 370 8.65 12.89 15.99
C HIS A 370 8.35 11.93 14.83
N CYS A 371 8.32 12.41 13.58
CA CYS A 371 8.20 11.57 12.39
C CYS A 371 9.28 10.50 12.35
N ARG A 372 10.57 10.89 12.48
CA ARG A 372 11.70 9.96 12.45
C ARG A 372 11.63 8.96 13.60
N GLU A 373 11.37 9.44 14.82
CA GLU A 373 11.27 8.59 16.01
C GLU A 373 10.13 7.56 15.87
N SER A 374 8.95 8.00 15.45
CA SER A 374 7.79 7.14 15.28
C SER A 374 7.97 6.12 14.14
N ALA A 375 8.69 6.46 13.09
CA ALA A 375 8.86 5.60 11.93
C ALA A 375 9.83 4.44 12.19
N THR A 376 10.67 4.49 13.24
CA THR A 376 11.60 3.39 13.59
C THR A 376 10.89 2.06 13.87
N ARG A 377 9.64 2.09 14.32
CA ARG A 377 8.81 0.89 14.57
C ARG A 377 8.49 0.10 13.30
N PHE A 378 8.68 0.69 12.12
CA PHE A 378 8.46 0.04 10.81
C PHE A 378 9.76 -0.47 10.18
N GLN A 379 10.81 -0.66 10.96
CA GLN A 379 12.03 -1.30 10.49
C GLN A 379 11.80 -2.78 10.23
N ILE A 380 12.64 -3.35 9.35
CA ILE A 380 12.55 -4.77 8.98
C ILE A 380 12.69 -5.71 10.17
N SER A 381 13.51 -5.36 11.17
CA SER A 381 13.67 -6.15 12.40
C SER A 381 12.37 -6.26 13.20
N SER A 382 11.61 -5.17 13.32
CA SER A 382 10.30 -5.15 13.99
C SER A 382 9.27 -5.97 13.19
N HIS A 383 9.34 -5.90 11.87
CA HIS A 383 8.48 -6.69 10.98
C HIS A 383 8.76 -8.20 11.15
N LEU A 384 10.03 -8.63 11.10
CA LEU A 384 10.40 -10.03 11.27
C LEU A 384 10.00 -10.56 12.65
N ALA A 385 10.22 -9.77 13.70
CA ALA A 385 9.80 -10.15 15.07
C ALA A 385 8.29 -10.39 15.18
N ALA A 386 7.47 -9.70 14.37
CA ALA A 386 6.02 -9.92 14.31
C ALA A 386 5.61 -11.05 13.34
N LEU A 387 6.35 -11.24 12.24
CA LEU A 387 6.01 -12.19 11.18
C LEU A 387 6.44 -13.62 11.53
N GLU A 388 7.64 -13.83 12.03
CA GLU A 388 8.20 -15.16 12.30
C GLU A 388 7.33 -16.02 13.21
N PRO A 389 6.73 -15.52 14.32
CA PRO A 389 5.80 -16.29 15.11
C PRO A 389 4.55 -16.75 14.32
N VAL A 390 4.05 -15.90 13.41
CA VAL A 390 2.87 -16.22 12.59
C VAL A 390 3.18 -17.35 11.60
N LEU A 391 4.37 -17.33 10.98
CA LEU A 391 4.84 -18.38 10.09
C LEU A 391 5.09 -19.68 10.85
N ALA A 392 5.74 -19.62 12.01
CA ALA A 392 6.03 -20.77 12.86
C ALA A 392 4.76 -21.44 13.37
N GLU A 393 3.80 -20.69 13.94
CA GLU A 393 2.49 -21.23 14.34
C GLU A 393 1.82 -22.01 13.22
N SER A 394 1.93 -21.49 11.97
CA SER A 394 1.30 -22.09 10.81
C SER A 394 2.01 -23.37 10.35
N ALA A 395 3.35 -23.36 10.33
CA ALA A 395 4.16 -24.54 10.01
C ALA A 395 3.88 -25.71 10.98
N TYR A 396 3.76 -25.45 12.29
CA TYR A 396 3.50 -26.48 13.30
C TYR A 396 2.06 -26.95 13.34
N ALA A 397 1.08 -26.22 12.86
CA ALA A 397 -0.33 -26.59 12.86
C ALA A 397 -0.59 -27.90 12.10
N ARG A 398 0.17 -28.20 11.04
CA ARG A 398 0.06 -29.46 10.28
C ARG A 398 0.64 -30.63 11.07
N LEU A 399 1.77 -30.46 11.75
CA LEU A 399 2.37 -31.53 12.55
C LEU A 399 1.41 -32.01 13.65
N ALA A 400 0.72 -31.09 14.32
CA ALA A 400 -0.27 -31.39 15.34
C ALA A 400 -1.47 -32.19 14.81
N ARG A 401 -1.91 -31.91 13.55
CA ARG A 401 -3.04 -32.63 12.92
C ARG A 401 -2.66 -34.00 12.37
N THR A 402 -1.39 -34.27 12.11
CA THR A 402 -0.90 -35.55 11.60
C THR A 402 -0.63 -36.54 12.74
N VAL A 403 -0.48 -36.05 13.97
CA VAL A 403 -0.22 -36.86 15.18
C VAL A 403 -1.51 -37.14 15.99
N ALA A 404 -2.61 -36.41 15.71
CA ALA A 404 -3.93 -36.60 16.31
C ALA A 404 -4.83 -37.47 15.41
#